data_a7d1d64858c376d18573d8b999ba376b
#
_entry.id   a7d1d64858c376d18573d8b999ba376b
#
_cell.length_a   1.000
_cell.length_b   1.000
_cell.length_c   1.000
_cell.angle_alpha   90.00
_cell.angle_beta   90.00
_cell.angle_gamma   90.00
#
_symmetry.space_group_name_H-M   'P 1'
#
loop_
_entity.id
_entity.type
_entity.pdbx_description
1 polymer ?
#
loop_
_entity_poly.entity_id
_entity_poly.type
_entity_poly.pdbx_seq_one_letter_code
_entity_poly.pdbx_strand_id
1 'polypeptide(L)'
;LRAERLGDIDSEFYLYAETNMQSVRAEVERIQPDFLIIDSIQTIMSPGISGVQGSVSQVREVTAELMQLAKTNNIAIFIVGHVTKEGTLAGPRMLEHMVDTVLYFEGERHHTFRILRAVKNRFGSTNEIGIFEMQSGGLVEVLNPSQVFLEERLDGATGSSIVVTMEGTRPILAEVQALVTPTMFGNAKRTTTGLDFNRA
;
A
#
# COMPACT_ATOMS: atom_id res chain seq x y z
N LEU A 1 19.23 13.33 3.77
CA LEU A 1 19.51 11.91 4.12
C LEU A 1 18.62 10.88 3.39
N ARG A 2 17.26 11.02 3.38
CA ARG A 2 16.40 10.11 2.57
C ARG A 2 16.27 10.58 1.13
N ALA A 3 16.16 11.87 0.90
CA ALA A 3 16.09 12.48 -0.42
C ALA A 3 17.34 12.22 -1.27
N GLU A 4 18.52 12.19 -0.68
CA GLU A 4 19.79 11.85 -1.35
C GLU A 4 19.80 10.46 -2.02
N ARG A 5 18.93 9.54 -1.56
CA ARG A 5 18.79 8.20 -2.16
C ARG A 5 17.93 8.17 -3.42
N LEU A 6 17.18 9.23 -3.67
CA LEU A 6 16.29 9.34 -4.84
C LEU A 6 17.00 9.87 -6.08
N GLY A 7 18.32 10.16 -5.99
CA GLY A 7 19.11 10.73 -7.08
C GLY A 7 18.91 12.23 -7.24
N ASP A 8 19.06 12.71 -8.47
CA ASP A 8 18.84 14.12 -8.78
C ASP A 8 17.37 14.49 -8.58
N ILE A 9 17.11 15.28 -7.54
CA ILE A 9 15.80 15.84 -7.24
C ILE A 9 15.65 17.12 -8.05
N ASP A 10 14.53 17.26 -8.77
CA ASP A 10 14.20 18.46 -9.50
C ASP A 10 14.20 19.70 -8.58
N SER A 11 14.56 20.86 -9.13
CA SER A 11 14.58 22.14 -8.42
C SER A 11 13.21 22.56 -7.89
N GLU A 12 12.12 22.01 -8.42
CA GLU A 12 10.74 22.27 -8.00
C GLU A 12 10.22 21.31 -6.91
N PHE A 13 11.09 20.52 -6.29
CA PHE A 13 10.75 19.68 -5.16
C PHE A 13 10.90 20.43 -3.84
N TYR A 14 9.79 20.59 -3.12
CA TYR A 14 9.74 21.28 -1.83
C TYR A 14 9.50 20.30 -0.70
N LEU A 15 10.26 20.39 0.38
CA LEU A 15 10.07 19.62 1.61
C LEU A 15 9.70 20.56 2.75
N TYR A 16 8.52 20.35 3.34
CA TYR A 16 8.00 21.16 4.42
C TYR A 16 7.67 20.33 5.65
N ALA A 17 8.43 20.53 6.74
CA ALA A 17 8.25 19.82 7.99
C ALA A 17 7.27 20.61 8.90
N GLU A 18 5.97 20.32 8.77
CA GLU A 18 4.89 21.00 9.48
C GLU A 18 3.79 20.02 9.86
N THR A 19 3.08 20.32 10.95
CA THR A 19 1.95 19.52 11.44
C THR A 19 0.64 20.31 11.54
N ASN A 20 0.70 21.63 11.43
CA ASN A 20 -0.47 22.51 11.47
C ASN A 20 -1.10 22.67 10.09
N MET A 21 -2.36 22.27 9.96
CA MET A 21 -3.08 22.33 8.68
C MET A 21 -3.22 23.76 8.11
N GLN A 22 -3.34 24.77 8.97
CA GLN A 22 -3.42 26.16 8.50
C GLN A 22 -2.11 26.62 7.87
N SER A 23 -0.96 26.23 8.46
CA SER A 23 0.36 26.53 7.90
C SER A 23 0.57 25.79 6.58
N VAL A 24 0.14 24.52 6.49
CA VAL A 24 0.18 23.74 5.24
C VAL A 24 -0.65 24.41 4.16
N ARG A 25 -1.87 24.86 4.47
CA ARG A 25 -2.74 25.56 3.53
C ARG A 25 -2.08 26.85 3.02
N ALA A 26 -1.57 27.70 3.90
CA ALA A 26 -0.91 28.96 3.54
C ALA A 26 0.27 28.73 2.59
N GLU A 27 1.06 27.68 2.84
CA GLU A 27 2.21 27.35 2.00
C GLU A 27 1.80 26.78 0.64
N VAL A 28 0.76 25.95 0.59
CA VAL A 28 0.18 25.45 -0.68
C VAL A 28 -0.37 26.60 -1.53
N GLU A 29 -1.07 27.55 -0.92
CA GLU A 29 -1.59 28.73 -1.62
C GLU A 29 -0.46 29.63 -2.15
N ARG A 30 0.69 29.69 -1.46
CA ARG A 30 1.87 30.44 -1.87
C ARG A 30 2.62 29.79 -3.03
N ILE A 31 2.84 28.44 -2.96
CA ILE A 31 3.65 27.68 -3.93
C ILE A 31 2.80 27.28 -5.14
N GLN A 32 1.51 26.97 -4.94
CA GLN A 32 0.58 26.42 -5.95
C GLN A 32 1.15 25.18 -6.65
N PRO A 33 1.48 24.11 -5.91
CA PRO A 33 2.06 22.92 -6.50
C PRO A 33 1.04 22.13 -7.31
N ASP A 34 1.47 21.39 -8.33
CA ASP A 34 0.63 20.45 -9.07
C ASP A 34 0.29 19.20 -8.23
N PHE A 35 1.22 18.80 -7.36
CA PHE A 35 1.13 17.63 -6.50
C PHE A 35 1.47 17.98 -5.06
N LEU A 36 0.67 17.48 -4.13
CA LEU A 36 0.94 17.56 -2.69
C LEU A 36 0.96 16.16 -2.08
N ILE A 37 1.99 15.85 -1.31
CA ILE A 37 2.08 14.59 -0.57
C ILE A 37 2.07 14.90 0.93
N ILE A 38 1.14 14.29 1.67
CA ILE A 38 1.04 14.37 3.13
C ILE A 38 1.50 13.05 3.73
N ASP A 39 2.66 13.05 4.41
CA ASP A 39 3.21 11.87 5.11
C ASP A 39 3.49 12.22 6.58
N SER A 40 2.57 11.82 7.47
CA SER A 40 1.33 11.08 7.31
C SER A 40 0.14 11.92 7.78
N ILE A 41 -1.07 11.50 7.38
CA ILE A 41 -2.32 12.18 7.80
C ILE A 41 -2.48 12.19 9.32
N GLN A 42 -1.96 11.18 10.02
CA GLN A 42 -2.04 11.08 11.48
C GLN A 42 -1.20 12.13 12.21
N THR A 43 -0.25 12.76 11.52
CA THR A 43 0.62 13.79 12.13
C THR A 43 0.09 15.21 11.94
N ILE A 44 -0.87 15.42 11.06
CA ILE A 44 -1.46 16.74 10.80
C ILE A 44 -2.58 17.02 11.80
N MET A 45 -2.64 18.26 12.25
CA MET A 45 -3.68 18.76 13.16
C MET A 45 -4.37 19.99 12.57
N SER A 46 -5.70 20.03 12.67
CA SER A 46 -6.47 21.23 12.40
C SER A 46 -6.76 21.97 13.72
N PRO A 47 -6.34 23.24 13.87
CA PRO A 47 -6.64 24.05 15.05
C PRO A 47 -8.15 24.24 15.20
N GLY A 48 -8.63 24.18 16.46
CA GLY A 48 -10.06 24.34 16.79
C GLY A 48 -10.87 23.06 16.77
N ILE A 49 -10.32 21.96 16.32
CA ILE A 49 -10.95 20.64 16.40
C ILE A 49 -10.50 19.93 17.67
N SER A 50 -11.47 19.44 18.45
CA SER A 50 -11.21 18.66 19.65
C SER A 50 -10.60 17.29 19.32
N GLY A 51 -9.63 16.86 20.10
CA GLY A 51 -8.95 15.57 19.97
C GLY A 51 -7.44 15.71 19.84
N VAL A 52 -6.76 14.64 20.23
CA VAL A 52 -5.30 14.55 20.10
C VAL A 52 -4.92 14.25 18.64
N GLN A 53 -3.67 14.54 18.31
CA GLN A 53 -3.08 14.21 17.01
C GLN A 53 -3.32 12.73 16.65
N GLY A 54 -3.74 12.47 15.41
CA GLY A 54 -4.07 11.13 14.94
C GLY A 54 -5.42 10.57 15.41
N SER A 55 -6.20 11.32 16.20
CA SER A 55 -7.57 10.90 16.55
C SER A 55 -8.51 10.87 15.33
N VAL A 56 -9.58 10.10 15.42
CA VAL A 56 -10.59 9.97 14.34
C VAL A 56 -11.12 11.31 13.88
N SER A 57 -11.45 12.21 14.84
CA SER A 57 -11.97 13.55 14.56
C SER A 57 -10.96 14.40 13.80
N GLN A 58 -9.70 14.42 14.24
CA GLN A 58 -8.63 15.17 13.59
C GLN A 58 -8.37 14.65 12.17
N VAL A 59 -8.17 13.35 12.01
CA VAL A 59 -7.88 12.73 10.71
C VAL A 59 -9.02 12.98 9.70
N ARG A 60 -10.28 12.88 10.15
CA ARG A 60 -11.45 13.13 9.30
C ARG A 60 -11.51 14.60 8.84
N GLU A 61 -11.34 15.53 9.77
CA GLU A 61 -11.45 16.96 9.47
C GLU A 61 -10.31 17.43 8.57
N VAL A 62 -9.06 17.07 8.91
CA VAL A 62 -7.90 17.36 8.07
C VAL A 62 -8.07 16.80 6.65
N THR A 63 -8.61 15.58 6.52
CA THR A 63 -8.89 15.01 5.21
C THR A 63 -9.95 15.82 4.45
N ALA A 64 -11.01 16.28 5.12
CA ALA A 64 -12.03 17.12 4.50
C ALA A 64 -11.45 18.46 4.02
N GLU A 65 -10.58 19.09 4.82
CA GLU A 65 -9.86 20.30 4.45
C GLU A 65 -8.94 20.09 3.24
N LEU A 66 -8.17 18.99 3.22
CA LEU A 66 -7.31 18.63 2.09
C LEU A 66 -8.11 18.37 0.80
N MET A 67 -9.26 17.71 0.90
CA MET A 67 -10.14 17.50 -0.25
C MET A 67 -10.71 18.83 -0.80
N GLN A 68 -11.06 19.76 0.09
CA GLN A 68 -11.48 21.09 -0.33
C GLN A 68 -10.33 21.82 -1.02
N LEU A 69 -9.13 21.79 -0.43
CA LEU A 69 -7.92 22.40 -0.98
C LEU A 69 -7.60 21.85 -2.38
N ALA A 70 -7.66 20.51 -2.54
CA ALA A 70 -7.46 19.86 -3.82
C ALA A 70 -8.41 20.39 -4.91
N LYS A 71 -9.70 20.49 -4.59
CA LYS A 71 -10.73 20.96 -5.54
C LYS A 71 -10.62 22.44 -5.85
N THR A 72 -10.33 23.26 -4.83
CA THR A 72 -10.25 24.72 -5.01
C THR A 72 -9.05 25.13 -5.84
N ASN A 73 -7.91 24.46 -5.65
CA ASN A 73 -6.65 24.82 -6.30
C ASN A 73 -6.29 23.87 -7.47
N ASN A 74 -7.14 22.89 -7.78
CA ASN A 74 -6.90 21.88 -8.81
C ASN A 74 -5.56 21.12 -8.63
N ILE A 75 -5.28 20.71 -7.38
CA ILE A 75 -4.06 20.01 -6.98
C ILE A 75 -4.36 18.52 -6.78
N ALA A 76 -3.49 17.65 -7.27
CA ALA A 76 -3.54 16.23 -6.93
C ALA A 76 -2.90 16.00 -5.55
N ILE A 77 -3.70 15.51 -4.58
CA ILE A 77 -3.23 15.29 -3.21
C ILE A 77 -3.10 13.79 -2.92
N PHE A 78 -1.91 13.37 -2.52
CA PHE A 78 -1.62 12.04 -2.02
C PHE A 78 -1.57 12.06 -0.49
N ILE A 79 -2.41 11.27 0.14
CA ILE A 79 -2.48 11.13 1.60
C ILE A 79 -1.90 9.79 2.00
N VAL A 80 -0.77 9.80 2.69
CA VAL A 80 -0.17 8.60 3.28
C VAL A 80 -0.79 8.36 4.66
N GLY A 81 -1.28 7.16 4.88
CA GLY A 81 -1.84 6.71 6.15
C GLY A 81 -1.29 5.36 6.57
N HIS A 82 -1.07 5.18 7.87
CA HIS A 82 -0.61 3.92 8.43
C HIS A 82 -1.77 3.10 8.99
N VAL A 83 -1.85 1.83 8.61
CA VAL A 83 -2.79 0.86 9.19
C VAL A 83 -2.14 0.25 10.43
N THR A 84 -2.74 0.41 11.59
CA THR A 84 -2.32 -0.34 12.78
C THR A 84 -2.96 -1.74 12.78
N LYS A 85 -2.22 -2.76 13.24
CA LYS A 85 -2.71 -4.14 13.32
C LYS A 85 -3.93 -4.32 14.24
N GLU A 86 -4.20 -3.38 15.12
CA GLU A 86 -5.20 -3.48 16.19
C GLU A 86 -6.48 -2.68 15.93
N GLY A 87 -6.59 -1.95 14.83
CA GLY A 87 -7.86 -1.29 14.43
C GLY A 87 -8.38 -0.18 15.34
N THR A 88 -7.66 0.23 16.39
CA THR A 88 -8.12 1.17 17.42
C THR A 88 -7.71 2.63 17.18
N LEU A 89 -6.69 2.90 16.40
CA LEU A 89 -6.43 4.25 15.89
C LEU A 89 -7.22 4.45 14.60
N ALA A 90 -7.72 5.64 14.38
CA ALA A 90 -8.47 6.03 13.18
C ALA A 90 -7.74 5.55 11.94
N GLY A 91 -8.05 4.31 11.57
CA GLY A 91 -7.39 3.65 10.47
C GLY A 91 -7.83 4.25 9.15
N PRO A 92 -7.08 4.05 8.08
CA PRO A 92 -7.37 4.53 6.74
C PRO A 92 -8.75 4.12 6.22
N ARG A 93 -9.39 3.07 6.74
CA ARG A 93 -10.73 2.63 6.32
C ARG A 93 -11.79 3.74 6.35
N MET A 94 -11.71 4.66 7.32
CA MET A 94 -12.64 5.78 7.37
C MET A 94 -12.42 6.73 6.18
N LEU A 95 -11.17 6.92 5.76
CA LEU A 95 -10.80 7.80 4.65
C LEU A 95 -11.18 7.22 3.29
N GLU A 96 -11.32 5.89 3.18
CA GLU A 96 -11.68 5.22 1.93
C GLU A 96 -12.99 5.74 1.32
N HIS A 97 -13.94 6.14 2.16
CA HIS A 97 -15.20 6.71 1.69
C HIS A 97 -15.06 8.16 1.22
N MET A 98 -14.08 8.89 1.74
CA MET A 98 -13.89 10.30 1.47
C MET A 98 -13.09 10.55 0.19
N VAL A 99 -12.02 9.80 -0.04
CA VAL A 99 -11.10 9.99 -1.17
C VAL A 99 -11.58 9.32 -2.45
N ASP A 100 -11.05 9.74 -3.59
CA ASP A 100 -11.44 9.23 -4.91
C ASP A 100 -10.76 7.90 -5.25
N THR A 101 -9.52 7.73 -4.82
CA THR A 101 -8.72 6.51 -5.05
C THR A 101 -8.09 6.04 -3.74
N VAL A 102 -8.10 4.73 -3.52
CA VAL A 102 -7.44 4.09 -2.38
C VAL A 102 -6.47 3.05 -2.90
N LEU A 103 -5.22 3.19 -2.52
CA LEU A 103 -4.15 2.26 -2.84
C LEU A 103 -3.63 1.61 -1.55
N TYR A 104 -3.57 0.29 -1.53
CA TYR A 104 -2.92 -0.45 -0.46
C TYR A 104 -1.52 -0.84 -0.91
N PHE A 105 -0.56 -0.56 -0.03
CA PHE A 105 0.83 -0.92 -0.20
C PHE A 105 1.13 -2.06 0.78
N GLU A 106 1.16 -3.28 0.27
CA GLU A 106 1.26 -4.50 1.04
C GLU A 106 2.67 -5.09 0.92
N GLY A 107 3.14 -5.73 1.98
CA GLY A 107 4.41 -6.45 1.94
C GLY A 107 4.63 -7.25 3.22
N GLU A 108 5.15 -8.44 3.06
CA GLU A 108 5.55 -9.28 4.19
C GLU A 108 6.94 -8.90 4.70
N ARG A 109 7.18 -9.08 6.00
CA ARG A 109 8.45 -8.71 6.63
C ARG A 109 9.65 -9.51 6.14
N HIS A 110 9.40 -10.70 5.60
CA HIS A 110 10.44 -11.63 5.17
C HIS A 110 10.70 -11.62 3.67
N HIS A 111 9.88 -10.90 2.89
CA HIS A 111 10.04 -10.77 1.44
C HIS A 111 10.46 -9.36 1.05
N THR A 112 11.34 -9.26 0.06
CA THR A 112 11.79 -7.99 -0.52
C THR A 112 10.71 -7.32 -1.38
N PHE A 113 9.69 -8.08 -1.78
CA PHE A 113 8.62 -7.61 -2.64
C PHE A 113 7.55 -6.82 -1.91
N ARG A 114 6.98 -5.87 -2.65
CA ARG A 114 5.86 -5.02 -2.23
C ARG A 114 4.80 -5.03 -3.32
N ILE A 115 3.54 -5.14 -2.93
CA ILE A 115 2.40 -5.11 -3.85
C ILE A 115 1.64 -3.82 -3.63
N LEU A 116 1.43 -3.08 -4.70
CA LEU A 116 0.54 -1.92 -4.75
C LEU A 116 -0.78 -2.35 -5.37
N ARG A 117 -1.86 -2.26 -4.62
CA ARG A 117 -3.19 -2.70 -5.02
C ARG A 117 -4.19 -1.56 -4.95
N ALA A 118 -4.93 -1.33 -6.03
CA ALA A 118 -6.08 -0.43 -6.00
C ALA A 118 -7.27 -1.12 -5.33
N VAL A 119 -7.78 -0.54 -4.23
CA VAL A 119 -8.97 -1.05 -3.51
C VAL A 119 -10.21 -0.26 -3.89
N LYS A 120 -10.02 1.02 -4.22
CA LYS A 120 -11.05 1.92 -4.73
C LYS A 120 -10.47 2.80 -5.82
N ASN A 121 -11.21 2.99 -6.89
CA ASN A 121 -10.86 3.95 -7.93
C ASN A 121 -12.14 4.45 -8.60
N ARG A 122 -12.46 5.73 -8.44
CA ARG A 122 -13.64 6.34 -9.09
C ARG A 122 -13.49 6.50 -10.59
N PHE A 123 -12.26 6.53 -11.08
CA PHE A 123 -11.95 6.90 -12.47
C PHE A 123 -11.49 5.72 -13.33
N GLY A 124 -11.43 4.50 -12.77
CA GLY A 124 -10.97 3.33 -13.49
C GLY A 124 -11.10 2.02 -12.73
N SER A 125 -10.48 0.99 -13.28
CA SER A 125 -10.46 -0.36 -12.70
C SER A 125 -9.67 -0.42 -11.39
N THR A 126 -10.06 -1.32 -10.50
CA THR A 126 -9.31 -1.72 -9.31
C THR A 126 -8.63 -3.09 -9.47
N ASN A 127 -8.70 -3.67 -10.67
CA ASN A 127 -8.19 -5.02 -10.94
C ASN A 127 -6.68 -5.05 -11.24
N GLU A 128 -6.04 -3.89 -11.33
CA GLU A 128 -4.61 -3.81 -11.61
C GLU A 128 -3.79 -3.84 -10.31
N ILE A 129 -2.65 -4.53 -10.36
CA ILE A 129 -1.66 -4.55 -9.29
C ILE A 129 -0.28 -4.15 -9.82
N GLY A 130 0.48 -3.41 -9.03
CA GLY A 130 1.91 -3.17 -9.22
C GLY A 130 2.74 -4.03 -8.27
N ILE A 131 3.78 -4.66 -8.76
CA ILE A 131 4.73 -5.42 -7.93
C ILE A 131 6.08 -4.73 -8.00
N PHE A 132 6.65 -4.48 -6.82
CA PHE A 132 7.91 -3.79 -6.66
C PHE A 132 8.86 -4.60 -5.77
N GLU A 133 10.13 -4.49 -6.02
CA GLU A 133 11.19 -5.02 -5.18
C GLU A 133 11.87 -3.89 -4.39
N MET A 134 12.11 -4.12 -3.10
CA MET A 134 12.85 -3.19 -2.26
C MET A 134 14.35 -3.42 -2.43
N GLN A 135 15.01 -2.51 -3.12
CA GLN A 135 16.46 -2.52 -3.32
C GLN A 135 17.15 -1.42 -2.51
N SER A 136 18.48 -1.40 -2.50
CA SER A 136 19.28 -0.39 -1.78
C SER A 136 19.01 1.04 -2.25
N GLY A 137 18.68 1.22 -3.53
CA GLY A 137 18.33 2.51 -4.14
C GLY A 137 16.87 2.90 -4.02
N GLY A 138 15.99 2.01 -3.49
CA GLY A 138 14.55 2.26 -3.38
C GLY A 138 13.71 1.14 -3.97
N LEU A 139 12.48 1.47 -4.36
CA LEU A 139 11.55 0.52 -4.99
C LEU A 139 11.79 0.46 -6.50
N VAL A 140 11.93 -0.76 -7.01
CA VAL A 140 12.11 -1.04 -8.43
C VAL A 140 10.92 -1.88 -8.91
N GLU A 141 10.33 -1.53 -10.05
CA GLU A 141 9.22 -2.28 -10.62
C GLU A 141 9.65 -3.68 -11.06
N VAL A 142 8.84 -4.68 -10.74
CA VAL A 142 9.00 -6.07 -11.18
C VAL A 142 8.13 -6.29 -12.42
N LEU A 143 8.74 -6.26 -13.60
CA LEU A 143 8.02 -6.39 -14.87
C LEU A 143 7.45 -7.80 -15.07
N ASN A 144 8.14 -8.83 -14.60
CA ASN A 144 7.71 -10.23 -14.69
C ASN A 144 7.66 -10.92 -13.33
N PRO A 145 6.56 -10.78 -12.58
CA PRO A 145 6.42 -11.42 -11.27
C PRO A 145 6.51 -12.95 -11.31
N SER A 146 6.04 -13.56 -12.40
CA SER A 146 6.09 -15.02 -12.56
C SER A 146 7.51 -15.56 -12.52
N GLN A 147 8.47 -14.84 -13.09
CA GLN A 147 9.87 -15.22 -13.03
C GLN A 147 10.38 -15.24 -11.59
N VAL A 148 10.09 -14.20 -10.83
CA VAL A 148 10.49 -14.08 -9.43
C VAL A 148 9.96 -15.22 -8.57
N PHE A 149 8.66 -15.55 -8.71
CA PHE A 149 8.04 -16.64 -7.94
C PHE A 149 8.55 -18.04 -8.33
N LEU A 150 9.22 -18.16 -9.48
CA LEU A 150 9.76 -19.42 -9.97
C LEU A 150 11.30 -19.54 -9.81
N GLU A 151 12.00 -18.45 -9.53
CA GLU A 151 13.48 -18.44 -9.40
C GLU A 151 13.99 -19.33 -8.26
N GLU A 152 13.23 -19.47 -7.17
CA GLU A 152 13.59 -20.32 -6.02
C GLU A 152 13.20 -21.80 -6.21
N ARG A 153 12.61 -22.14 -7.36
CA ARG A 153 12.17 -23.51 -7.62
C ARG A 153 13.33 -24.47 -7.76
N LEU A 154 13.26 -25.59 -7.06
CA LEU A 154 14.18 -26.72 -7.24
C LEU A 154 13.70 -27.57 -8.43
N ASP A 155 14.45 -27.58 -9.51
CA ASP A 155 14.14 -28.42 -10.67
C ASP A 155 14.13 -29.91 -10.28
N GLY A 156 13.03 -30.59 -10.66
CA GLY A 156 12.85 -32.01 -10.39
C GLY A 156 12.38 -32.38 -8.98
N ALA A 157 12.02 -31.38 -8.14
CA ALA A 157 11.44 -31.66 -6.83
C ALA A 157 10.09 -32.38 -6.96
N THR A 158 9.94 -33.53 -6.30
CA THR A 158 8.68 -34.28 -6.22
C THR A 158 7.71 -33.54 -5.29
N GLY A 159 6.41 -33.54 -5.64
CA GLY A 159 5.39 -32.88 -4.84
C GLY A 159 5.26 -31.37 -5.12
N SER A 160 5.86 -30.90 -6.19
CA SER A 160 5.77 -29.50 -6.65
C SER A 160 5.11 -29.41 -8.02
N SER A 161 4.23 -28.44 -8.20
CA SER A 161 3.57 -28.15 -9.48
C SER A 161 3.41 -26.65 -9.68
N ILE A 162 3.54 -26.19 -10.95
CA ILE A 162 3.26 -24.81 -11.32
C ILE A 162 1.78 -24.68 -11.66
N VAL A 163 1.15 -23.70 -11.06
CA VAL A 163 -0.24 -23.32 -11.33
C VAL A 163 -0.31 -21.86 -11.76
N VAL A 164 -1.36 -21.53 -12.50
CA VAL A 164 -1.68 -20.14 -12.84
C VAL A 164 -2.73 -19.64 -11.85
N THR A 165 -2.42 -18.55 -11.16
CA THR A 165 -3.37 -17.80 -10.34
C THR A 165 -3.67 -16.45 -11.01
N MET A 166 -4.84 -15.90 -10.73
CA MET A 166 -5.23 -14.57 -11.22
C MET A 166 -5.20 -13.58 -10.06
N GLU A 167 -4.39 -12.54 -10.21
CA GLU A 167 -4.40 -11.37 -9.34
C GLU A 167 -4.98 -10.18 -10.13
N GLY A 168 -6.26 -9.89 -9.86
CA GLY A 168 -7.01 -8.97 -10.69
C GLY A 168 -7.18 -9.49 -12.13
N THR A 169 -6.65 -8.78 -13.10
CA THR A 169 -6.62 -9.18 -14.52
C THR A 169 -5.29 -9.85 -14.91
N ARG A 170 -4.30 -9.88 -14.03
CA ARG A 170 -2.95 -10.35 -14.33
C ARG A 170 -2.79 -11.83 -13.97
N PRO A 171 -2.45 -12.71 -14.92
CA PRO A 171 -2.07 -14.09 -14.61
C PRO A 171 -0.67 -14.12 -14.01
N ILE A 172 -0.52 -14.84 -12.90
CA ILE A 172 0.75 -15.02 -12.20
C ILE A 172 1.00 -16.52 -12.06
N LEU A 173 2.20 -16.97 -12.38
CA LEU A 173 2.64 -18.33 -12.12
C LEU A 173 3.06 -18.44 -10.65
N ALA A 174 2.54 -19.46 -9.98
CA ALA A 174 2.90 -19.76 -8.59
C ALA A 174 3.24 -21.26 -8.47
N GLU A 175 4.14 -21.58 -7.56
CA GLU A 175 4.44 -22.95 -7.23
C GLU A 175 3.54 -23.43 -6.09
N VAL A 176 2.89 -24.57 -6.27
CA VAL A 176 2.15 -25.28 -5.22
C VAL A 176 2.96 -26.50 -4.83
N GLN A 177 3.26 -26.60 -3.53
CA GLN A 177 4.00 -27.72 -2.96
C GLN A 177 3.07 -28.56 -2.08
N ALA A 178 3.16 -29.89 -2.21
CA ALA A 178 2.42 -30.83 -1.40
C ALA A 178 3.36 -31.84 -0.76
N LEU A 179 3.29 -31.96 0.55
CA LEU A 179 3.99 -33.00 1.30
C LEU A 179 2.96 -34.04 1.82
N VAL A 180 3.14 -35.29 1.43
CA VAL A 180 2.27 -36.37 1.87
C VAL A 180 3.10 -37.39 2.64
N THR A 181 2.60 -37.76 3.81
CA THR A 181 3.23 -38.82 4.65
C THR A 181 2.17 -39.81 5.14
N PRO A 182 2.50 -41.07 5.28
CA PRO A 182 1.60 -42.04 5.91
C PRO A 182 1.28 -41.62 7.35
N THR A 183 0.01 -41.76 7.76
CA THR A 183 -0.40 -41.53 9.15
C THR A 183 -0.67 -42.86 9.86
N MET A 184 -0.21 -42.96 11.11
CA MET A 184 -0.56 -44.04 12.00
C MET A 184 -1.87 -43.80 12.77
N PHE A 185 -2.43 -42.59 12.64
CA PHE A 185 -3.70 -42.23 13.27
C PHE A 185 -4.86 -42.48 12.29
N GLY A 186 -5.98 -43.01 12.80
CA GLY A 186 -7.10 -43.42 11.97
C GLY A 186 -7.75 -42.38 11.09
N ASN A 187 -7.45 -41.08 11.28
CA ASN A 187 -7.95 -39.99 10.48
C ASN A 187 -6.81 -39.22 9.79
N ALA A 188 -6.91 -39.06 8.48
CA ALA A 188 -6.00 -38.23 7.72
C ALA A 188 -6.20 -36.73 8.10
N LYS A 189 -5.10 -36.04 8.37
CA LYS A 189 -5.10 -34.61 8.65
C LYS A 189 -4.55 -33.86 7.43
N ARG A 190 -5.25 -32.78 7.02
CA ARG A 190 -4.78 -31.84 6.00
C ARG A 190 -4.46 -30.52 6.65
N THR A 191 -3.40 -29.88 6.19
CA THR A 191 -3.03 -28.51 6.58
C THR A 191 -2.68 -27.78 5.32
N THR A 192 -3.21 -26.56 5.14
CA THR A 192 -2.93 -25.70 3.99
C THR A 192 -2.35 -24.39 4.46
N THR A 193 -1.42 -23.84 3.67
CA THR A 193 -0.87 -22.50 3.85
C THR A 193 -0.93 -21.80 2.51
N GLY A 194 -1.53 -20.61 2.45
CA GLY A 194 -1.68 -19.85 1.20
C GLY A 194 -2.74 -20.38 0.23
N LEU A 195 -3.42 -21.50 0.55
CA LEU A 195 -4.51 -22.06 -0.24
C LEU A 195 -5.79 -22.19 0.59
N ASP A 196 -6.95 -22.06 -0.06
CA ASP A 196 -8.24 -22.33 0.55
C ASP A 196 -8.32 -23.83 0.92
N PHE A 197 -8.67 -24.12 2.18
CA PHE A 197 -8.76 -25.48 2.71
C PHE A 197 -9.70 -26.38 1.89
N ASN A 198 -10.77 -25.84 1.32
CA ASN A 198 -11.74 -26.59 0.52
C ASN A 198 -11.22 -26.94 -0.88
N ARG A 199 -10.09 -26.36 -1.29
CA ARG A 199 -9.46 -26.61 -2.60
C ARG A 199 -8.25 -27.54 -2.51
N ALA A 200 -7.87 -27.97 -1.30
CA ALA A 200 -6.70 -28.82 -1.05
C ALA A 200 -7.05 -30.30 -0.88
#